data_0e808e3baf1f54b8467bed5db6e5b571
#
_entry.id   0e808e3baf1f54b8467bed5db6e5b571
#
_cell.length_a   1.000
_cell.length_b   1.000
_cell.length_c   1.000
_cell.angle_alpha   90.00
_cell.angle_beta   90.00
_cell.angle_gamma   90.00
#
_symmetry.space_group_name_H-M   'P 1'
#
loop_
_entity.id
_entity.type
_entity.pdbx_description
1 polymer ?
#
loop_
_entity_poly.entity_id
_entity_poly.type
_entity_poly.pdbx_seq_one_letter_code
_entity_poly.pdbx_strand_id
1 'polypeptide(L)'
;VAQFLVSGAGALHIPLIPEIEGADEFTGAAFHSAQWDHSVDITGKRVAVIGTGASAIQLVPEIVKDVAELQVYQRTPPWVMPRPNNALPDWVRRTFTEVPGTRAAMRVAIYWLHEVVGFGMTKQPELLRIGALLGKWNIRRSVKDKALRRKLTPDYRAGCKRILNSDTYYRGIANPKTQVITERITRMTRDGIVTADGVEHPVDVVVFATGFHVTDSYSYVDVTGPGGEDLVDRWNREGVEAHRGVAVADMPNLFFLLGPNTGLGHNSVVFMIEAQIRYVAQAIAAVDKARAQAVAPTRAAQDAFNGDLQDGLAKTVWNTGGCRSWYLDSHGVNRVLWSGMTWQYWLATRRFKRDEYRFIGR
;
A
#
# COMPACT_ATOMS: atom_id res chain seq x y z
N VAL A 1 -8.55 30.59 -7.55
CA VAL A 1 -9.82 29.89 -7.77
C VAL A 1 -9.68 29.07 -9.03
N ALA A 2 -10.08 27.81 -9.00
CA ALA A 2 -10.08 26.89 -10.16
C ALA A 2 -11.49 26.32 -10.34
N GLN A 3 -11.85 26.01 -11.60
CA GLN A 3 -13.14 25.38 -11.91
C GLN A 3 -13.12 23.89 -11.57
N PHE A 4 -12.00 23.22 -11.75
CA PHE A 4 -11.82 21.80 -11.48
C PHE A 4 -10.67 21.59 -10.48
N LEU A 5 -10.86 20.67 -9.55
CA LEU A 5 -9.84 20.22 -8.61
C LEU A 5 -9.54 18.75 -8.86
N VAL A 6 -8.29 18.43 -9.15
CA VAL A 6 -7.82 17.05 -9.33
C VAL A 6 -6.79 16.73 -8.24
N SER A 7 -7.18 15.94 -7.25
CA SER A 7 -6.29 15.53 -6.17
C SER A 7 -5.40 14.37 -6.61
N GLY A 8 -4.10 14.56 -6.56
CA GLY A 8 -3.07 13.55 -6.79
C GLY A 8 -2.26 13.24 -5.53
N ALA A 9 -2.79 13.52 -4.34
CA ALA A 9 -2.06 13.42 -3.08
C ALA A 9 -1.63 11.97 -2.74
N GLY A 10 -2.42 10.97 -3.16
CA GLY A 10 -2.19 9.56 -2.82
C GLY A 10 -2.45 9.27 -1.34
N ALA A 11 -2.40 7.98 -0.97
CA ALA A 11 -2.77 7.53 0.38
C ALA A 11 -1.57 7.16 1.27
N LEU A 12 -0.32 7.21 0.76
CA LEU A 12 0.88 6.78 1.49
C LEU A 12 1.80 7.97 1.76
N HIS A 13 1.29 9.02 2.45
CA HIS A 13 2.05 10.23 2.70
C HIS A 13 2.05 10.69 4.17
N ILE A 14 1.01 10.33 4.94
CA ILE A 14 0.92 10.70 6.37
C ILE A 14 1.42 9.53 7.20
N PRO A 15 2.57 9.68 7.90
CA PRO A 15 3.15 8.62 8.73
C PRO A 15 2.22 8.18 9.85
N LEU A 16 2.09 6.87 10.05
CA LEU A 16 1.39 6.29 11.19
C LEU A 16 2.39 5.97 12.30
N ILE A 17 2.45 6.81 13.31
CA ILE A 17 3.23 6.55 14.54
C ILE A 17 2.25 6.00 15.59
N PRO A 18 2.44 4.77 16.06
CA PRO A 18 1.53 4.19 17.05
C PRO A 18 1.67 4.91 18.40
N GLU A 19 0.56 5.07 19.08
CA GLU A 19 0.56 5.51 20.47
C GLU A 19 1.12 4.37 21.34
N ILE A 20 2.25 4.61 21.98
CA ILE A 20 2.92 3.68 22.90
C ILE A 20 3.07 4.42 24.24
N GLU A 21 2.59 3.80 25.30
CA GLU A 21 2.74 4.33 26.67
C GLU A 21 4.21 4.64 26.98
N GLY A 22 4.50 5.82 27.51
CA GLY A 22 5.85 6.27 27.86
C GLY A 22 6.74 6.65 26.68
N ALA A 23 6.18 6.79 25.46
CA ALA A 23 6.98 7.16 24.29
C ALA A 23 7.62 8.56 24.42
N ASP A 24 7.00 9.45 25.19
CA ASP A 24 7.47 10.80 25.52
C ASP A 24 8.60 10.80 26.58
N GLU A 25 8.74 9.72 27.33
CA GLU A 25 9.84 9.53 28.30
C GLU A 25 11.15 9.06 27.63
N PHE A 26 11.07 8.53 26.41
CA PHE A 26 12.23 8.00 25.71
C PHE A 26 13.26 9.10 25.36
N THR A 27 14.49 8.92 25.82
CA THR A 27 15.56 9.94 25.67
C THR A 27 16.39 9.78 24.40
N GLY A 28 16.27 8.65 23.70
CA GLY A 28 16.92 8.39 22.43
C GLY A 28 16.19 9.08 21.26
N ALA A 29 16.74 8.93 20.07
CA ALA A 29 16.08 9.44 18.86
C ALA A 29 14.95 8.49 18.43
N ALA A 30 13.77 9.05 18.09
CA ALA A 30 12.64 8.29 17.59
C ALA A 30 12.02 9.00 16.38
N PHE A 31 11.96 8.35 15.22
CA PHE A 31 11.41 8.93 13.98
C PHE A 31 10.78 7.89 13.07
N HIS A 32 9.90 8.35 12.19
CA HIS A 32 9.28 7.48 11.19
C HIS A 32 10.18 7.30 9.97
N SER A 33 10.19 6.11 9.38
CA SER A 33 11.03 5.78 8.22
C SER A 33 10.83 6.67 6.98
N ALA A 34 9.66 7.32 6.85
CA ALA A 34 9.39 8.31 5.80
C ALA A 34 9.87 9.74 6.15
N GLN A 35 10.25 9.97 7.39
CA GLN A 35 10.78 11.22 7.91
C GLN A 35 12.11 10.93 8.58
N TRP A 36 13.02 10.33 7.80
CA TRP A 36 14.33 9.94 8.32
C TRP A 36 15.12 11.15 8.81
N ASP A 37 15.56 11.09 10.07
CA ASP A 37 16.40 12.14 10.64
C ASP A 37 17.88 11.88 10.32
N HIS A 38 18.38 12.59 9.32
CA HIS A 38 19.78 12.48 8.87
C HIS A 38 20.80 13.09 9.86
N SER A 39 20.36 13.79 10.90
CA SER A 39 21.25 14.30 11.95
C SER A 39 21.61 13.22 12.98
N VAL A 40 20.85 12.11 13.00
CA VAL A 40 21.07 11.00 13.92
C VAL A 40 22.06 10.00 13.32
N ASP A 41 23.26 9.92 13.91
CA ASP A 41 24.21 8.86 13.58
C ASP A 41 23.81 7.57 14.30
N ILE A 42 23.55 6.50 13.53
CA ILE A 42 23.19 5.17 14.01
C ILE A 42 24.39 4.24 14.16
N THR A 43 25.60 4.69 13.79
CA THR A 43 26.81 3.87 13.79
C THR A 43 27.15 3.41 15.22
N GLY A 44 27.30 2.10 15.39
CA GLY A 44 27.61 1.50 16.66
C GLY A 44 26.52 1.59 17.74
N LYS A 45 25.30 1.99 17.37
CA LYS A 45 24.14 2.11 18.28
C LYS A 45 23.26 0.85 18.28
N ARG A 46 22.44 0.71 19.32
CA ARG A 46 21.34 -0.27 19.40
C ARG A 46 20.11 0.38 18.76
N VAL A 47 19.65 -0.19 17.65
CA VAL A 47 18.56 0.38 16.85
C VAL A 47 17.35 -0.55 16.86
N ALA A 48 16.19 -0.03 17.23
CA ALA A 48 14.91 -0.72 17.09
C ALA A 48 14.23 -0.32 15.78
N VAL A 49 13.75 -1.30 15.01
CA VAL A 49 12.85 -1.10 13.87
C VAL A 49 11.50 -1.70 14.21
N ILE A 50 10.48 -0.86 14.33
CA ILE A 50 9.12 -1.31 14.63
C ILE A 50 8.34 -1.48 13.32
N GLY A 51 8.04 -2.73 12.98
CA GLY A 51 7.33 -3.10 11.73
C GLY A 51 8.19 -3.88 10.74
N THR A 52 7.50 -4.60 9.84
CA THR A 52 8.11 -5.51 8.85
C THR A 52 7.53 -5.30 7.44
N GLY A 53 7.00 -4.11 7.17
CA GLY A 53 6.42 -3.74 5.88
C GLY A 53 7.46 -3.41 4.80
N ALA A 54 6.99 -2.78 3.73
CA ALA A 54 7.81 -2.45 2.56
C ALA A 54 9.02 -1.56 2.89
N SER A 55 8.90 -0.66 3.87
CA SER A 55 10.02 0.17 4.35
C SER A 55 11.04 -0.69 5.09
N ALA A 56 10.61 -1.53 6.03
CA ALA A 56 11.50 -2.36 6.84
C ALA A 56 12.31 -3.35 6.00
N ILE A 57 11.72 -3.99 4.97
CA ILE A 57 12.47 -4.94 4.14
C ILE A 57 13.60 -4.31 3.33
N GLN A 58 13.55 -3.01 3.11
CA GLN A 58 14.61 -2.23 2.44
C GLN A 58 15.60 -1.66 3.46
N LEU A 59 15.10 -1.17 4.59
CA LEU A 59 15.89 -0.53 5.64
C LEU A 59 16.79 -1.52 6.38
N VAL A 60 16.24 -2.62 6.88
CA VAL A 60 16.94 -3.62 7.72
C VAL A 60 18.25 -4.11 7.11
N PRO A 61 18.34 -4.54 5.83
CA PRO A 61 19.59 -5.01 5.26
C PRO A 61 20.65 -3.93 5.06
N GLU A 62 20.26 -2.66 5.06
CA GLU A 62 21.19 -1.55 4.93
C GLU A 62 21.77 -1.14 6.29
N ILE A 63 20.90 -0.88 7.26
CA ILE A 63 21.34 -0.36 8.57
C ILE A 63 22.07 -1.40 9.43
N VAL A 64 21.80 -2.70 9.27
CA VAL A 64 22.46 -3.76 10.04
C VAL A 64 23.99 -3.76 9.86
N LYS A 65 24.48 -3.16 8.81
CA LYS A 65 25.93 -3.06 8.53
C LYS A 65 26.62 -2.15 9.54
N ASP A 66 25.97 -1.06 9.93
CA ASP A 66 26.54 0.06 10.66
C ASP A 66 26.22 0.01 12.15
N VAL A 67 25.10 -0.57 12.56
CA VAL A 67 24.65 -0.62 13.95
C VAL A 67 25.44 -1.66 14.80
N ALA A 68 25.47 -1.47 16.11
CA ALA A 68 25.98 -2.48 17.04
C ALA A 68 24.99 -3.64 17.21
N GLU A 69 23.70 -3.31 17.36
CA GLU A 69 22.61 -4.25 17.52
C GLU A 69 21.39 -3.73 16.77
N LEU A 70 20.63 -4.65 16.14
CA LEU A 70 19.38 -4.36 15.45
C LEU A 70 18.25 -5.19 16.03
N GLN A 71 17.26 -4.53 16.58
CA GLN A 71 16.04 -5.16 17.12
C GLN A 71 14.89 -4.93 16.15
N VAL A 72 14.31 -6.01 15.61
CA VAL A 72 13.18 -5.93 14.67
C VAL A 72 11.92 -6.43 15.35
N TYR A 73 11.01 -5.49 15.64
CA TYR A 73 9.73 -5.79 16.28
C TYR A 73 8.70 -6.23 15.23
N GLN A 74 8.32 -7.50 15.30
CA GLN A 74 7.47 -8.15 14.32
C GLN A 74 6.17 -8.66 14.92
N ARG A 75 5.06 -7.96 14.70
CA ARG A 75 3.73 -8.47 15.07
C ARG A 75 3.28 -9.63 14.17
N THR A 76 3.53 -9.51 12.87
CA THR A 76 3.15 -10.50 11.86
C THR A 76 4.21 -10.53 10.76
N PRO A 77 4.76 -11.69 10.41
CA PRO A 77 5.77 -11.79 9.36
C PRO A 77 5.17 -11.49 7.97
N PRO A 78 5.89 -10.81 7.07
CA PRO A 78 5.44 -10.58 5.70
C PRO A 78 5.79 -11.74 4.78
N TRP A 79 5.02 -11.93 3.70
CA TRP A 79 5.45 -12.74 2.57
C TRP A 79 6.47 -11.95 1.75
N VAL A 80 7.74 -12.39 1.74
CA VAL A 80 8.81 -11.78 0.96
C VAL A 80 9.30 -12.78 -0.10
N MET A 81 9.03 -12.44 -1.35
CA MET A 81 9.45 -13.24 -2.51
C MET A 81 10.88 -12.86 -2.92
N PRO A 82 11.62 -13.77 -3.57
CA PRO A 82 12.91 -13.42 -4.15
C PRO A 82 12.73 -12.33 -5.22
N ARG A 83 13.67 -11.40 -5.26
CA ARG A 83 13.77 -10.37 -6.29
C ARG A 83 15.12 -10.52 -6.98
N PRO A 84 15.18 -11.17 -8.16
CA PRO A 84 16.40 -11.20 -8.93
C PRO A 84 16.84 -9.76 -9.27
N ASN A 85 17.96 -9.32 -8.70
CA ASN A 85 18.48 -7.98 -8.93
C ASN A 85 19.77 -8.02 -9.77
N ASN A 86 19.78 -8.89 -10.77
CA ASN A 86 20.89 -9.01 -11.69
C ASN A 86 20.79 -7.94 -12.79
N ALA A 87 21.93 -7.38 -13.17
CA ALA A 87 22.01 -6.53 -14.35
C ALA A 87 21.53 -7.33 -15.57
N LEU A 88 20.79 -6.67 -16.47
CA LEU A 88 20.42 -7.30 -17.74
C LEU A 88 21.67 -7.67 -18.52
N PRO A 89 21.79 -8.90 -19.04
CA PRO A 89 22.90 -9.29 -19.91
C PRO A 89 23.04 -8.33 -21.09
N ASP A 90 24.27 -8.11 -21.53
CA ASP A 90 24.56 -7.14 -22.60
C ASP A 90 23.83 -7.47 -23.92
N TRP A 91 23.67 -8.74 -24.23
CA TRP A 91 22.91 -9.14 -25.41
C TRP A 91 21.44 -8.73 -25.33
N VAL A 92 20.81 -8.77 -24.14
CA VAL A 92 19.41 -8.28 -23.94
C VAL A 92 19.37 -6.76 -24.12
N ARG A 93 20.37 -6.05 -23.56
CA ARG A 93 20.46 -4.59 -23.67
C ARG A 93 20.61 -4.17 -25.13
N ARG A 94 21.47 -4.85 -25.90
CA ARG A 94 21.65 -4.63 -27.35
C ARG A 94 20.35 -4.90 -28.11
N THR A 95 19.69 -6.04 -27.85
CA THR A 95 18.40 -6.38 -28.48
C THR A 95 17.36 -5.28 -28.27
N PHE A 96 17.29 -4.70 -27.05
CA PHE A 96 16.38 -3.59 -26.77
C PHE A 96 16.72 -2.28 -27.49
N THR A 97 17.97 -2.13 -27.90
CA THR A 97 18.43 -0.94 -28.62
C THR A 97 18.31 -1.11 -30.14
N GLU A 98 18.66 -2.28 -30.64
CA GLU A 98 18.83 -2.54 -32.07
C GLU A 98 17.56 -3.09 -32.75
N VAL A 99 16.72 -3.84 -31.97
CA VAL A 99 15.51 -4.47 -32.56
C VAL A 99 14.25 -3.70 -32.12
N PRO A 100 13.60 -2.97 -33.04
CA PRO A 100 12.36 -2.26 -32.75
C PRO A 100 11.26 -3.20 -32.20
N GLY A 101 10.50 -2.69 -31.24
CA GLY A 101 9.36 -3.42 -30.66
C GLY A 101 9.70 -4.37 -29.50
N THR A 102 10.96 -4.79 -29.31
CA THR A 102 11.35 -5.74 -28.26
C THR A 102 11.06 -5.23 -26.85
N ARG A 103 11.29 -3.95 -26.58
CA ARG A 103 10.92 -3.30 -25.31
C ARG A 103 9.41 -3.32 -25.08
N ALA A 104 8.63 -3.05 -26.13
CA ALA A 104 7.16 -3.10 -26.06
C ALA A 104 6.67 -4.53 -25.80
N ALA A 105 7.23 -5.52 -26.49
CA ALA A 105 6.91 -6.93 -26.29
C ALA A 105 7.23 -7.39 -24.84
N MET A 106 8.40 -7.00 -24.30
CA MET A 106 8.77 -7.31 -22.91
C MET A 106 7.80 -6.64 -21.93
N ARG A 107 7.43 -5.36 -22.16
CA ARG A 107 6.46 -4.63 -21.32
C ARG A 107 5.11 -5.35 -21.31
N VAL A 108 4.63 -5.79 -22.47
CA VAL A 108 3.38 -6.56 -22.59
C VAL A 108 3.47 -7.89 -21.84
N ALA A 109 4.59 -8.61 -22.00
CA ALA A 109 4.80 -9.90 -21.31
C ALA A 109 4.81 -9.71 -19.77
N ILE A 110 5.50 -8.70 -19.26
CA ILE A 110 5.52 -8.36 -17.82
C ILE A 110 4.11 -7.99 -17.36
N TYR A 111 3.38 -7.18 -18.12
CA TYR A 111 2.02 -6.78 -17.80
C TYR A 111 1.12 -8.02 -17.63
N TRP A 112 1.09 -8.93 -18.60
CA TRP A 112 0.26 -10.13 -18.53
C TRP A 112 0.69 -11.12 -17.44
N LEU A 113 1.99 -11.22 -17.15
CA LEU A 113 2.47 -12.00 -16.01
C LEU A 113 1.89 -11.47 -14.69
N HIS A 114 1.84 -10.16 -14.50
CA HIS A 114 1.22 -9.56 -13.31
C HIS A 114 -0.30 -9.74 -13.29
N GLU A 115 -0.97 -9.71 -14.45
CA GLU A 115 -2.40 -10.01 -14.54
C GLU A 115 -2.71 -11.47 -14.16
N VAL A 116 -1.84 -12.43 -14.50
CA VAL A 116 -1.98 -13.83 -14.03
C VAL A 116 -1.88 -13.92 -12.51
N VAL A 117 -0.96 -13.17 -11.88
CA VAL A 117 -0.91 -13.06 -10.40
C VAL A 117 -2.20 -12.42 -9.88
N GLY A 118 -2.68 -11.37 -10.54
CA GLY A 118 -3.94 -10.71 -10.23
C GLY A 118 -5.14 -11.65 -10.29
N PHE A 119 -5.19 -12.53 -11.27
CA PHE A 119 -6.22 -13.57 -11.37
C PHE A 119 -6.20 -14.49 -10.13
N GLY A 120 -5.00 -14.90 -9.67
CA GLY A 120 -4.85 -15.63 -8.41
C GLY A 120 -5.36 -14.84 -7.21
N MET A 121 -5.11 -13.53 -7.14
CA MET A 121 -5.53 -12.71 -6.00
C MET A 121 -7.04 -12.46 -5.97
N THR A 122 -7.68 -12.32 -7.14
CA THR A 122 -9.08 -11.87 -7.26
C THR A 122 -10.08 -12.99 -7.52
N LYS A 123 -9.70 -14.03 -8.26
CA LYS A 123 -10.61 -15.09 -8.73
C LYS A 123 -10.28 -16.48 -8.22
N GLN A 124 -8.98 -16.80 -8.06
CA GLN A 124 -8.52 -18.14 -7.70
C GLN A 124 -7.43 -18.10 -6.61
N PRO A 125 -7.78 -17.74 -5.34
CA PRO A 125 -6.81 -17.60 -4.25
C PRO A 125 -5.97 -18.86 -3.98
N GLU A 126 -6.42 -20.02 -4.38
CA GLU A 126 -5.69 -21.29 -4.22
C GLU A 126 -4.39 -21.34 -5.03
N LEU A 127 -4.33 -20.64 -6.19
CA LEU A 127 -3.10 -20.55 -7.00
C LEU A 127 -1.95 -19.85 -6.25
N LEU A 128 -2.27 -19.01 -5.28
CA LEU A 128 -1.27 -18.31 -4.47
C LEU A 128 -0.47 -19.24 -3.53
N ARG A 129 -0.88 -20.49 -3.39
CA ARG A 129 -0.09 -21.53 -2.68
C ARG A 129 1.28 -21.72 -3.33
N ILE A 130 1.38 -21.60 -4.66
CA ILE A 130 2.67 -21.65 -5.38
C ILE A 130 3.56 -20.48 -4.93
N GLY A 131 3.01 -19.27 -4.86
CA GLY A 131 3.71 -18.10 -4.31
C GLY A 131 4.19 -18.32 -2.88
N ALA A 132 3.34 -18.92 -2.02
CA ALA A 132 3.72 -19.26 -0.65
C ALA A 132 4.92 -20.24 -0.58
N LEU A 133 5.01 -21.20 -1.50
CA LEU A 133 6.17 -22.11 -1.60
C LEU A 133 7.45 -21.35 -1.95
N LEU A 134 7.39 -20.39 -2.88
CA LEU A 134 8.52 -19.52 -3.22
C LEU A 134 8.95 -18.67 -2.04
N GLY A 135 8.00 -18.08 -1.29
CA GLY A 135 8.29 -17.33 -0.07
C GLY A 135 8.98 -18.19 0.99
N LYS A 136 8.46 -19.40 1.26
CA LYS A 136 9.07 -20.37 2.18
C LYS A 136 10.47 -20.80 1.73
N TRP A 137 10.67 -20.99 0.44
CA TRP A 137 11.98 -21.28 -0.12
C TRP A 137 12.95 -20.11 0.10
N ASN A 138 12.50 -18.88 -0.11
CA ASN A 138 13.30 -17.67 0.14
C ASN A 138 13.77 -17.58 1.61
N ILE A 139 12.88 -17.87 2.56
CA ILE A 139 13.24 -17.96 3.99
C ILE A 139 14.30 -19.05 4.20
N ARG A 140 14.06 -20.28 3.69
CA ARG A 140 14.93 -21.43 3.93
C ARG A 140 16.35 -21.26 3.39
N ARG A 141 16.48 -20.61 2.23
CA ARG A 141 17.80 -20.38 1.61
C ARG A 141 18.64 -19.35 2.37
N SER A 142 17.98 -18.40 3.06
CA SER A 142 18.65 -17.29 3.70
C SER A 142 18.84 -17.46 5.21
N VAL A 143 17.94 -18.18 5.88
CA VAL A 143 17.91 -18.35 7.34
C VAL A 143 18.19 -19.79 7.69
N LYS A 144 19.29 -20.08 8.39
CA LYS A 144 19.68 -21.44 8.79
C LYS A 144 18.97 -21.90 10.07
N ASP A 145 18.75 -21.00 11.01
CA ASP A 145 18.08 -21.29 12.28
C ASP A 145 16.61 -21.68 12.10
N LYS A 146 16.22 -22.83 12.65
CA LYS A 146 14.86 -23.36 12.55
C LYS A 146 13.85 -22.57 13.39
N ALA A 147 14.27 -22.05 14.55
CA ALA A 147 13.41 -21.26 15.41
C ALA A 147 13.09 -19.90 14.76
N LEU A 148 14.09 -19.24 14.22
CA LEU A 148 13.92 -17.99 13.48
C LEU A 148 13.06 -18.20 12.22
N ARG A 149 13.26 -19.29 11.45
CA ARG A 149 12.38 -19.60 10.30
C ARG A 149 10.91 -19.70 10.69
N ARG A 150 10.59 -20.28 11.85
CA ARG A 150 9.20 -20.37 12.35
C ARG A 150 8.64 -18.98 12.62
N LYS A 151 9.41 -18.10 13.29
CA LYS A 151 9.01 -16.69 13.52
C LYS A 151 8.76 -15.93 12.22
N LEU A 152 9.51 -16.22 11.16
CA LEU A 152 9.45 -15.52 9.86
C LEU A 152 8.45 -16.10 8.86
N THR A 153 7.84 -17.24 9.15
CA THR A 153 6.88 -17.88 8.23
C THR A 153 5.48 -17.38 8.52
N PRO A 154 4.82 -16.69 7.56
CA PRO A 154 3.44 -16.24 7.74
C PRO A 154 2.46 -17.41 7.87
N ASP A 155 1.45 -17.24 8.70
CA ASP A 155 0.33 -18.18 8.96
C ASP A 155 -0.93 -17.85 8.14
N TYR A 156 -0.92 -16.74 7.39
CA TYR A 156 -2.01 -16.30 6.52
C TYR A 156 -1.69 -16.54 5.03
N ARG A 157 -2.72 -16.50 4.17
CA ARG A 157 -2.55 -16.73 2.71
C ARG A 157 -1.66 -15.66 2.07
N ALA A 158 -0.74 -16.11 1.20
CA ALA A 158 0.04 -15.19 0.36
C ALA A 158 -0.91 -14.29 -0.45
N GLY A 159 -0.61 -13.00 -0.52
CA GLY A 159 -1.45 -12.01 -1.19
C GLY A 159 -2.50 -11.33 -0.30
N CYS A 160 -2.85 -11.88 0.87
CA CYS A 160 -3.76 -11.24 1.80
C CYS A 160 -3.25 -9.85 2.25
N LYS A 161 -1.96 -9.76 2.57
CA LYS A 161 -1.21 -8.49 2.66
C LYS A 161 -0.38 -8.31 1.39
N ARG A 162 0.10 -7.10 1.15
CA ARG A 162 0.99 -6.81 0.02
C ARG A 162 2.17 -7.79 0.02
N ILE A 163 2.36 -8.51 -1.08
CA ILE A 163 3.54 -9.33 -1.29
C ILE A 163 4.74 -8.41 -1.50
N LEU A 164 5.79 -8.67 -0.76
CA LEU A 164 7.04 -7.91 -0.82
C LEU A 164 8.10 -8.70 -1.60
N ASN A 165 9.09 -8.00 -2.17
CA ASN A 165 10.16 -8.61 -2.94
C ASN A 165 11.51 -8.13 -2.43
N SER A 166 12.39 -9.06 -1.97
CA SER A 166 13.74 -8.74 -1.55
C SER A 166 14.65 -9.95 -1.57
N ASP A 167 15.88 -9.76 -2.01
CA ASP A 167 16.96 -10.76 -1.92
C ASP A 167 17.85 -10.55 -0.70
N THR A 168 17.75 -9.39 -0.05
CA THR A 168 18.65 -8.99 1.03
C THR A 168 18.01 -9.05 2.41
N TYR A 169 16.68 -8.87 2.50
CA TYR A 169 15.97 -8.78 3.78
C TYR A 169 16.27 -9.93 4.74
N TYR A 170 16.05 -11.17 4.30
CA TYR A 170 16.28 -12.33 5.18
C TYR A 170 17.75 -12.54 5.54
N ARG A 171 18.69 -12.03 4.74
CA ARG A 171 20.11 -11.99 5.11
C ARG A 171 20.39 -10.97 6.21
N GLY A 172 19.73 -9.79 6.12
CA GLY A 172 19.78 -8.78 7.19
C GLY A 172 19.17 -9.32 8.50
N ILE A 173 18.02 -10.00 8.42
CA ILE A 173 17.36 -10.65 9.57
C ILE A 173 18.21 -11.79 10.17
N ALA A 174 18.93 -12.55 9.35
CA ALA A 174 19.80 -13.65 9.80
C ALA A 174 21.18 -13.18 10.26
N ASN A 175 21.46 -11.87 10.22
CA ASN A 175 22.72 -11.32 10.71
C ASN A 175 22.82 -11.53 12.25
N PRO A 176 24.00 -11.92 12.78
CA PRO A 176 24.19 -12.10 14.21
C PRO A 176 23.85 -10.88 15.09
N LYS A 177 23.94 -9.67 14.52
CA LYS A 177 23.55 -8.42 15.20
C LYS A 177 22.03 -8.22 15.27
N THR A 178 21.23 -9.03 14.56
CA THR A 178 19.77 -8.83 14.47
C THR A 178 19.01 -9.77 15.40
N GLN A 179 18.17 -9.21 16.23
CA GLN A 179 17.19 -9.91 17.03
C GLN A 179 15.77 -9.66 16.50
N VAL A 180 14.98 -10.72 16.28
CA VAL A 180 13.56 -10.61 15.93
C VAL A 180 12.72 -10.81 17.18
N ILE A 181 12.00 -9.77 17.58
CA ILE A 181 11.13 -9.71 18.76
C ILE A 181 9.69 -9.81 18.28
N THR A 182 8.96 -10.82 18.76
CA THR A 182 7.58 -11.11 18.36
C THR A 182 6.56 -10.76 19.44
N GLU A 183 7.02 -10.51 20.63
CA GLU A 183 6.25 -10.09 21.79
C GLU A 183 5.70 -8.68 21.57
N ARG A 184 4.47 -8.43 22.03
CA ARG A 184 3.81 -7.13 21.87
C ARG A 184 4.55 -6.08 22.71
N ILE A 185 4.84 -4.94 22.11
CA ILE A 185 5.30 -3.76 22.84
C ILE A 185 4.18 -3.30 23.78
N THR A 186 4.51 -3.09 25.04
CA THR A 186 3.58 -2.59 26.06
C THR A 186 3.83 -1.12 26.37
N ARG A 187 5.10 -0.73 26.52
CA ARG A 187 5.47 0.67 26.77
C ARG A 187 6.91 0.95 26.31
N MET A 188 7.24 2.20 26.20
CA MET A 188 8.62 2.68 26.13
C MET A 188 9.06 3.16 27.51
N THR A 189 10.35 3.12 27.76
CA THR A 189 11.00 3.67 28.94
C THR A 189 12.00 4.73 28.50
N ARG A 190 12.65 5.36 29.45
CA ARG A 190 13.73 6.30 29.19
C ARG A 190 14.81 5.74 28.25
N ASP A 191 15.16 4.46 28.41
CA ASP A 191 16.33 3.84 27.77
C ASP A 191 15.99 2.63 26.88
N GLY A 192 14.69 2.32 26.67
CA GLY A 192 14.32 1.11 25.93
C GLY A 192 12.85 0.88 25.66
N ILE A 193 12.55 -0.35 25.22
CA ILE A 193 11.20 -0.82 24.87
C ILE A 193 10.88 -2.04 25.74
N VAL A 194 9.75 -2.03 26.43
CA VAL A 194 9.25 -3.15 27.24
C VAL A 194 8.23 -3.95 26.45
N THR A 195 8.39 -5.27 26.46
CA THR A 195 7.48 -6.21 25.80
C THR A 195 6.55 -6.89 26.81
N ALA A 196 5.51 -7.58 26.32
CA ALA A 196 4.44 -8.15 27.14
C ALA A 196 4.89 -9.30 28.06
N ASP A 197 6.07 -9.87 27.83
CA ASP A 197 6.75 -10.82 28.72
C ASP A 197 7.50 -10.15 29.88
N GLY A 198 7.43 -8.81 29.96
CA GLY A 198 8.09 -8.01 30.99
C GLY A 198 9.57 -7.72 30.73
N VAL A 199 10.10 -8.15 29.58
CA VAL A 199 11.50 -7.90 29.21
C VAL A 199 11.65 -6.47 28.71
N GLU A 200 12.64 -5.77 29.25
CA GLU A 200 13.09 -4.48 28.73
C GLU A 200 14.23 -4.69 27.74
N HIS A 201 14.09 -4.11 26.56
CA HIS A 201 15.08 -4.14 25.49
C HIS A 201 15.70 -2.74 25.37
N PRO A 202 16.94 -2.57 25.82
CA PRO A 202 17.62 -1.28 25.71
C PRO A 202 17.88 -0.89 24.27
N VAL A 203 17.55 0.37 23.88
CA VAL A 203 17.76 0.90 22.54
C VAL A 203 18.21 2.38 22.60
N ASP A 204 18.98 2.79 21.62
CA ASP A 204 19.47 4.18 21.51
C ASP A 204 18.67 4.96 20.44
N VAL A 205 18.10 4.23 19.46
CA VAL A 205 17.31 4.81 18.35
C VAL A 205 16.11 3.92 18.02
N VAL A 206 14.95 4.54 17.83
CA VAL A 206 13.72 3.86 17.39
C VAL A 206 13.30 4.37 16.02
N VAL A 207 13.19 3.45 15.05
CA VAL A 207 12.70 3.74 13.70
C VAL A 207 11.32 3.11 13.52
N PHE A 208 10.30 3.96 13.38
CA PHE A 208 8.94 3.50 13.07
C PHE A 208 8.81 3.17 11.59
N ALA A 209 8.75 1.89 11.25
CA ALA A 209 8.41 1.37 9.92
C ALA A 209 6.96 0.85 9.89
N THR A 210 6.07 1.59 10.54
CA THR A 210 4.70 1.23 10.90
C THR A 210 3.68 1.55 9.82
N GLY A 211 4.12 2.20 8.73
CA GLY A 211 3.29 2.54 7.57
C GLY A 211 2.64 3.91 7.68
N PHE A 212 1.44 4.04 7.08
CA PHE A 212 0.78 5.32 6.86
C PHE A 212 -0.69 5.23 7.21
N HIS A 213 -1.29 6.38 7.49
CA HIS A 213 -2.73 6.56 7.51
C HIS A 213 -3.27 6.43 6.07
N VAL A 214 -3.97 5.35 5.77
CA VAL A 214 -4.40 5.04 4.40
C VAL A 214 -5.90 5.23 4.23
N THR A 215 -6.70 4.64 5.10
CA THR A 215 -8.17 4.73 5.06
C THR A 215 -8.68 6.03 5.66
N ASP A 216 -7.88 6.70 6.45
CA ASP A 216 -8.12 7.97 7.13
C ASP A 216 -7.21 9.12 6.64
N SER A 217 -6.46 8.91 5.56
CA SER A 217 -5.54 9.91 4.98
C SER A 217 -6.24 11.21 4.54
N TYR A 218 -7.51 11.15 4.27
CA TYR A 218 -8.32 12.31 3.90
C TYR A 218 -8.71 13.20 5.10
N SER A 219 -8.60 12.71 6.33
CA SER A 219 -8.91 13.47 7.57
C SER A 219 -8.01 14.69 7.81
N TYR A 220 -7.01 14.90 6.98
CA TYR A 220 -6.08 16.01 7.06
C TYR A 220 -6.34 17.11 6.02
N VAL A 221 -7.47 17.03 5.32
CA VAL A 221 -7.83 17.99 4.27
C VAL A 221 -9.32 18.34 4.39
N ASP A 222 -9.64 19.59 4.61
CA ASP A 222 -11.03 20.07 4.63
C ASP A 222 -11.55 20.20 3.20
N VAL A 223 -12.62 19.50 2.89
CA VAL A 223 -13.29 19.53 1.58
C VAL A 223 -14.79 19.75 1.79
N THR A 224 -15.26 20.97 1.58
CA THR A 224 -16.67 21.32 1.75
C THR A 224 -17.39 21.38 0.41
N GLY A 225 -18.48 20.66 0.28
CA GLY A 225 -19.37 20.67 -0.89
C GLY A 225 -20.30 21.89 -0.92
N PRO A 226 -21.02 22.10 -2.05
CA PRO A 226 -21.91 23.26 -2.23
C PRO A 226 -23.04 23.38 -1.18
N GLY A 227 -23.44 22.26 -0.57
CA GLY A 227 -24.45 22.22 0.50
C GLY A 227 -23.90 22.48 1.91
N GLY A 228 -22.62 22.80 2.05
CA GLY A 228 -21.96 22.97 3.34
C GLY A 228 -21.58 21.64 4.02
N GLU A 229 -21.81 20.51 3.37
CA GLU A 229 -21.39 19.22 3.87
C GLU A 229 -19.88 19.03 3.71
N ASP A 230 -19.20 18.67 4.81
CA ASP A 230 -17.80 18.28 4.76
C ASP A 230 -17.66 16.82 4.27
N LEU A 231 -16.78 16.61 3.29
CA LEU A 231 -16.56 15.29 2.68
C LEU A 231 -15.92 14.31 3.67
N VAL A 232 -15.03 14.79 4.52
CA VAL A 232 -14.32 13.95 5.49
C VAL A 232 -15.28 13.48 6.56
N ASP A 233 -16.14 14.37 7.08
CA ASP A 233 -17.19 14.01 8.03
C ASP A 233 -18.15 12.97 7.45
N ARG A 234 -18.51 13.11 6.17
CA ARG A 234 -19.31 12.12 5.47
C ARG A 234 -18.59 10.78 5.37
N TRP A 235 -17.32 10.78 4.96
CA TRP A 235 -16.54 9.55 4.84
C TRP A 235 -16.26 8.88 6.19
N ASN A 236 -16.14 9.63 7.26
CA ASN A 236 -16.03 9.08 8.61
C ASN A 236 -17.34 8.38 9.06
N ARG A 237 -18.50 8.87 8.63
CA ARG A 237 -19.80 8.24 8.94
C ARG A 237 -20.12 7.04 8.04
N GLU A 238 -19.92 7.17 6.72
CA GLU A 238 -20.42 6.25 5.69
C GLU A 238 -19.31 5.33 5.14
N GLY A 239 -18.05 5.65 5.42
CA GLY A 239 -16.87 5.04 4.81
C GLY A 239 -16.40 5.77 3.57
N VAL A 240 -15.12 5.61 3.26
CA VAL A 240 -14.47 6.27 2.12
C VAL A 240 -14.90 5.61 0.81
N GLU A 241 -15.65 6.36 -0.03
CA GLU A 241 -16.19 5.87 -1.29
C GLU A 241 -16.09 6.91 -2.40
N ALA A 242 -15.94 6.43 -3.64
CA ALA A 242 -15.98 7.28 -4.82
C ALA A 242 -16.51 6.50 -6.03
N HIS A 243 -17.18 7.20 -6.94
CA HIS A 243 -17.59 6.62 -8.21
C HIS A 243 -16.37 6.35 -9.09
N ARG A 244 -16.13 5.09 -9.44
CA ARG A 244 -14.95 4.60 -10.17
C ARG A 244 -13.60 4.95 -9.51
N GLY A 245 -13.63 5.32 -8.21
CA GLY A 245 -12.44 5.81 -7.51
C GLY A 245 -11.93 7.15 -8.05
N VAL A 246 -12.75 7.90 -8.78
CA VAL A 246 -12.35 9.14 -9.47
C VAL A 246 -13.13 10.36 -9.02
N ALA A 247 -14.43 10.24 -8.78
CA ALA A 247 -15.30 11.37 -8.43
C ALA A 247 -16.28 10.99 -7.32
N VAL A 248 -16.78 11.96 -6.60
CA VAL A 248 -17.67 11.74 -5.44
C VAL A 248 -19.01 12.43 -5.67
N ALA A 249 -20.11 11.74 -5.36
CA ALA A 249 -21.45 12.30 -5.44
C ALA A 249 -21.57 13.53 -4.54
N ASP A 250 -22.25 14.56 -5.05
CA ASP A 250 -22.47 15.86 -4.39
C ASP A 250 -21.21 16.71 -4.14
N MET A 251 -20.05 16.27 -4.70
CA MET A 251 -18.80 17.02 -4.73
C MET A 251 -18.46 17.40 -6.19
N PRO A 252 -19.08 18.46 -6.75
CA PRO A 252 -18.92 18.81 -8.15
C PRO A 252 -17.49 19.25 -8.48
N ASN A 253 -17.01 18.81 -9.65
CA ASN A 253 -15.69 19.13 -10.18
C ASN A 253 -14.50 18.68 -9.32
N LEU A 254 -14.74 17.83 -8.32
CA LEU A 254 -13.70 17.21 -7.52
C LEU A 254 -13.37 15.83 -8.08
N PHE A 255 -12.11 15.62 -8.43
CA PHE A 255 -11.61 14.36 -8.96
C PHE A 255 -10.39 13.87 -8.18
N PHE A 256 -10.20 12.56 -8.13
CA PHE A 256 -9.07 11.89 -7.50
C PHE A 256 -8.28 11.07 -8.52
N LEU A 257 -6.96 11.13 -8.43
CA LEU A 257 -6.05 10.17 -9.01
C LEU A 257 -5.59 9.21 -7.91
N LEU A 258 -5.69 7.93 -8.16
CA LEU A 258 -5.49 6.89 -7.15
C LEU A 258 -6.42 7.07 -5.93
N GLY A 259 -7.67 7.42 -6.19
CA GLY A 259 -8.70 7.58 -5.17
C GLY A 259 -9.19 6.23 -4.59
N PRO A 260 -10.26 6.25 -3.79
CA PRO A 260 -10.77 5.06 -3.10
C PRO A 260 -10.96 3.85 -4.03
N ASN A 261 -10.59 2.67 -3.55
CA ASN A 261 -10.73 1.40 -4.25
C ASN A 261 -10.06 1.33 -5.65
N THR A 262 -8.97 2.02 -5.85
CA THR A 262 -8.17 1.94 -7.09
C THR A 262 -6.74 1.45 -6.89
N GLY A 263 -6.37 1.13 -5.66
CA GLY A 263 -5.12 0.46 -5.34
C GLY A 263 -5.05 -0.95 -5.90
N LEU A 264 -3.85 -1.44 -6.14
CA LEU A 264 -3.59 -2.76 -6.72
C LEU A 264 -2.66 -3.59 -5.83
N GLY A 265 -2.94 -4.89 -5.74
CA GLY A 265 -2.04 -5.86 -5.10
C GLY A 265 -1.03 -6.50 -6.06
N HIS A 266 -1.20 -6.37 -7.37
CA HIS A 266 -0.52 -7.21 -8.36
C HIS A 266 0.12 -6.47 -9.54
N ASN A 267 -0.35 -5.29 -9.92
CA ASN A 267 0.10 -4.61 -11.12
C ASN A 267 0.46 -3.14 -10.85
N SER A 268 0.74 -2.36 -11.89
CA SER A 268 1.16 -0.98 -11.80
C SER A 268 0.01 -0.02 -11.47
N VAL A 269 0.12 0.72 -10.38
CA VAL A 269 -0.82 1.80 -10.06
C VAL A 269 -0.75 2.95 -11.06
N VAL A 270 0.38 3.14 -11.76
CA VAL A 270 0.52 4.14 -12.83
C VAL A 270 -0.45 3.85 -13.98
N PHE A 271 -0.69 2.56 -14.30
CA PHE A 271 -1.71 2.19 -15.28
C PHE A 271 -3.12 2.66 -14.89
N MET A 272 -3.45 2.53 -13.59
CA MET A 272 -4.73 3.01 -13.04
C MET A 272 -4.82 4.53 -13.14
N ILE A 273 -3.76 5.24 -12.77
CA ILE A 273 -3.68 6.71 -12.86
C ILE A 273 -3.83 7.19 -14.30
N GLU A 274 -3.16 6.55 -15.27
CA GLU A 274 -3.31 6.89 -16.69
C GLU A 274 -4.75 6.70 -17.19
N ALA A 275 -5.43 5.66 -16.74
CA ALA A 275 -6.84 5.43 -17.06
C ALA A 275 -7.74 6.50 -16.44
N GLN A 276 -7.48 6.90 -15.20
CA GLN A 276 -8.18 7.96 -14.48
C GLN A 276 -7.97 9.33 -15.12
N ILE A 277 -6.74 9.68 -15.50
CA ILE A 277 -6.44 10.94 -16.20
C ILE A 277 -7.26 11.05 -17.48
N ARG A 278 -7.33 9.98 -18.28
CA ARG A 278 -8.15 9.95 -19.51
C ARG A 278 -9.64 10.13 -19.21
N TYR A 279 -10.13 9.53 -18.13
CA TYR A 279 -11.52 9.65 -17.72
C TYR A 279 -11.85 11.06 -17.24
N VAL A 280 -11.01 11.66 -16.41
CA VAL A 280 -11.14 13.05 -15.94
C VAL A 280 -11.09 14.04 -17.10
N ALA A 281 -10.17 13.88 -18.05
CA ALA A 281 -10.10 14.73 -19.23
C ALA A 281 -11.40 14.66 -20.07
N GLN A 282 -12.01 13.49 -20.21
CA GLN A 282 -13.30 13.33 -20.87
C GLN A 282 -14.44 13.97 -20.07
N ALA A 283 -14.41 13.90 -18.74
CA ALA A 283 -15.39 14.56 -17.87
C ALA A 283 -15.34 16.09 -18.06
N ILE A 284 -14.15 16.68 -18.04
CA ILE A 284 -13.92 18.13 -18.29
C ILE A 284 -14.44 18.52 -19.67
N ALA A 285 -14.06 17.79 -20.72
CA ALA A 285 -14.54 18.05 -22.08
C ALA A 285 -16.08 17.90 -22.21
N ALA A 286 -16.70 17.03 -21.40
CA ALA A 286 -18.14 16.87 -21.39
C ALA A 286 -18.86 18.06 -20.72
N VAL A 287 -18.26 18.68 -19.71
CA VAL A 287 -18.74 19.93 -19.08
C VAL A 287 -18.72 21.06 -20.09
N ASP A 288 -17.62 21.27 -20.79
CA ASP A 288 -17.46 22.29 -21.82
C ASP A 288 -18.49 22.11 -22.93
N LYS A 289 -18.64 20.86 -23.45
CA LYS A 289 -19.62 20.55 -24.49
C LYS A 289 -21.07 20.78 -24.05
N ALA A 290 -21.36 20.53 -22.78
CA ALA A 290 -22.68 20.75 -22.18
C ALA A 290 -22.94 22.24 -21.87
N ARG A 291 -21.91 23.10 -21.93
CA ARG A 291 -21.94 24.48 -21.43
C ARG A 291 -22.38 24.53 -19.96
N ALA A 292 -22.01 23.52 -19.18
CA ALA A 292 -22.28 23.45 -17.75
C ALA A 292 -21.13 24.09 -16.95
N GLN A 293 -21.39 24.43 -15.71
CA GLN A 293 -20.37 24.95 -14.81
C GLN A 293 -19.65 23.82 -14.04
N ALA A 294 -20.38 22.73 -13.78
CA ALA A 294 -19.84 21.62 -13.00
C ALA A 294 -20.48 20.26 -13.34
N VAL A 295 -19.84 19.21 -12.88
CA VAL A 295 -20.27 17.82 -13.02
C VAL A 295 -19.97 17.03 -11.74
N ALA A 296 -20.93 16.21 -11.30
CA ALA A 296 -20.75 15.26 -10.22
C ALA A 296 -21.43 13.93 -10.58
N PRO A 297 -20.95 12.78 -10.14
CA PRO A 297 -21.67 11.53 -10.28
C PRO A 297 -23.00 11.61 -9.52
N THR A 298 -23.99 10.88 -10.01
CA THR A 298 -25.24 10.71 -9.24
C THR A 298 -24.99 9.78 -8.05
N ARG A 299 -25.70 9.98 -6.94
CA ARG A 299 -25.60 9.08 -5.78
C ARG A 299 -25.90 7.63 -6.19
N ALA A 300 -26.96 7.42 -6.95
CA ALA A 300 -27.35 6.09 -7.42
C ALA A 300 -26.25 5.38 -8.24
N ALA A 301 -25.53 6.12 -9.11
CA ALA A 301 -24.44 5.56 -9.89
C ALA A 301 -23.21 5.22 -8.99
N GLN A 302 -22.91 6.06 -8.01
CA GLN A 302 -21.84 5.79 -7.04
C GLN A 302 -22.18 4.57 -6.18
N ASP A 303 -23.38 4.49 -5.62
CA ASP A 303 -23.81 3.41 -4.74
C ASP A 303 -23.84 2.07 -5.50
N ALA A 304 -24.38 2.04 -6.71
CA ALA A 304 -24.37 0.84 -7.57
C ALA A 304 -22.93 0.38 -7.87
N PHE A 305 -22.04 1.30 -8.23
CA PHE A 305 -20.64 0.98 -8.49
C PHE A 305 -19.94 0.41 -7.24
N ASN A 306 -20.15 1.02 -6.08
CA ASN A 306 -19.51 0.56 -4.84
C ASN A 306 -20.10 -0.76 -4.35
N GLY A 307 -21.40 -1.01 -4.54
CA GLY A 307 -22.03 -2.30 -4.27
C GLY A 307 -21.38 -3.44 -5.07
N ASP A 308 -21.32 -3.30 -6.39
CA ASP A 308 -20.69 -4.29 -7.30
C ASP A 308 -19.21 -4.52 -6.93
N LEU A 309 -18.51 -3.45 -6.56
CA LEU A 309 -17.11 -3.49 -6.17
C LEU A 309 -16.91 -4.30 -4.88
N GLN A 310 -17.72 -4.06 -3.84
CA GLN A 310 -17.62 -4.77 -2.57
C GLN A 310 -17.99 -6.25 -2.71
N ASP A 311 -19.00 -6.58 -3.53
CA ASP A 311 -19.36 -7.96 -3.88
C ASP A 311 -18.19 -8.67 -4.57
N GLY A 312 -17.47 -7.96 -5.43
CA GLY A 312 -16.24 -8.44 -6.04
C GLY A 312 -15.11 -8.68 -5.04
N LEU A 313 -14.90 -7.75 -4.10
CA LEU A 313 -13.87 -7.80 -3.07
C LEU A 313 -14.11 -8.92 -2.05
N ALA A 314 -15.34 -9.22 -1.72
CA ALA A 314 -15.69 -10.25 -0.74
C ALA A 314 -15.06 -11.62 -1.04
N LYS A 315 -14.83 -11.93 -2.32
CA LYS A 315 -14.29 -13.21 -2.80
C LYS A 315 -12.77 -13.21 -2.98
N THR A 316 -12.13 -12.06 -2.85
CA THR A 316 -10.68 -11.91 -3.08
C THR A 316 -9.86 -12.43 -1.89
N VAL A 317 -8.59 -12.71 -2.14
CA VAL A 317 -7.64 -13.10 -1.08
C VAL A 317 -7.49 -12.04 0.01
N TRP A 318 -7.72 -10.79 -0.30
CA TRP A 318 -7.60 -9.68 0.65
C TRP A 318 -8.65 -9.73 1.76
N ASN A 319 -9.84 -10.23 1.45
CA ASN A 319 -10.93 -10.39 2.41
C ASN A 319 -11.01 -11.81 2.99
N THR A 320 -10.56 -12.84 2.23
CA THR A 320 -10.68 -14.25 2.64
C THR A 320 -9.37 -14.87 3.13
N GLY A 321 -8.25 -14.15 3.06
CA GLY A 321 -6.92 -14.69 3.31
C GLY A 321 -6.50 -14.86 4.77
N GLY A 322 -7.35 -14.49 5.73
CA GLY A 322 -7.11 -14.70 7.16
C GLY A 322 -6.11 -13.72 7.80
N CYS A 323 -5.96 -12.52 7.23
CA CYS A 323 -5.09 -11.50 7.81
C CYS A 323 -5.84 -10.18 8.09
N ARG A 324 -5.31 -9.38 9.02
CA ARG A 324 -5.66 -7.96 9.15
C ARG A 324 -4.65 -7.13 8.35
N SER A 325 -5.12 -6.35 7.40
CA SER A 325 -4.25 -5.50 6.57
C SER A 325 -4.76 -4.05 6.56
N TRP A 326 -3.90 -3.12 6.19
CA TRP A 326 -4.22 -1.70 6.00
C TRP A 326 -5.17 -1.42 4.81
N TYR A 327 -5.58 -2.46 4.09
CA TYR A 327 -6.61 -2.36 3.06
C TYR A 327 -8.03 -2.20 3.63
N LEU A 328 -8.22 -2.61 4.89
CA LEU A 328 -9.51 -2.61 5.56
C LEU A 328 -9.62 -1.41 6.49
N ASP A 329 -10.77 -0.75 6.48
CA ASP A 329 -11.12 0.28 7.45
C ASP A 329 -11.42 -0.31 8.84
N SER A 330 -11.81 0.54 9.80
CA SER A 330 -12.16 0.13 11.17
C SER A 330 -13.36 -0.82 11.22
N HIS A 331 -14.21 -0.82 10.20
CA HIS A 331 -15.38 -1.70 10.07
C HIS A 331 -15.07 -3.00 9.31
N GLY A 332 -13.84 -3.20 8.87
CA GLY A 332 -13.42 -4.38 8.12
C GLY A 332 -13.78 -4.35 6.64
N VAL A 333 -14.17 -3.19 6.10
CA VAL A 333 -14.49 -2.99 4.69
C VAL A 333 -13.24 -2.60 3.91
N ASN A 334 -13.02 -3.21 2.76
CA ASN A 334 -11.87 -2.88 1.91
C ASN A 334 -12.13 -1.60 1.11
N ARG A 335 -11.47 -0.51 1.52
CA ARG A 335 -11.60 0.83 0.90
C ARG A 335 -10.44 1.18 -0.02
N VAL A 336 -9.48 0.29 -0.20
CA VAL A 336 -8.22 0.61 -0.89
C VAL A 336 -8.11 -0.07 -2.25
N LEU A 337 -8.47 -1.34 -2.36
CA LEU A 337 -8.15 -2.14 -3.52
C LEU A 337 -9.27 -2.23 -4.55
N TRP A 338 -8.87 -2.32 -5.82
CA TRP A 338 -9.74 -2.69 -6.94
C TRP A 338 -10.02 -4.19 -6.92
N SER A 339 -11.28 -4.58 -7.18
CA SER A 339 -11.75 -5.98 -7.05
C SER A 339 -11.41 -6.87 -8.25
N GLY A 340 -10.85 -6.32 -9.32
CA GLY A 340 -10.67 -7.00 -10.60
C GLY A 340 -9.28 -6.84 -11.20
N MET A 341 -9.17 -7.20 -12.47
CA MET A 341 -7.98 -7.04 -13.28
C MET A 341 -7.81 -5.59 -13.74
N THR A 342 -6.59 -5.15 -14.03
CA THR A 342 -6.36 -3.75 -14.43
C THR A 342 -7.00 -3.41 -15.78
N TRP A 343 -7.01 -4.36 -16.74
CA TRP A 343 -7.70 -4.14 -18.01
C TRP A 343 -9.22 -3.97 -17.86
N GLN A 344 -9.84 -4.60 -16.84
CA GLN A 344 -11.27 -4.40 -16.55
C GLN A 344 -11.52 -2.96 -16.06
N TYR A 345 -10.64 -2.42 -15.21
CA TYR A 345 -10.71 -1.03 -14.79
C TYR A 345 -10.56 -0.08 -15.98
N TRP A 346 -9.59 -0.34 -16.86
CA TRP A 346 -9.41 0.44 -18.07
C TRP A 346 -10.67 0.41 -18.96
N LEU A 347 -11.30 -0.76 -19.14
CA LEU A 347 -12.56 -0.86 -19.89
C LEU A 347 -13.69 -0.05 -19.22
N ALA A 348 -13.78 -0.09 -17.88
CA ALA A 348 -14.78 0.66 -17.12
C ALA A 348 -14.59 2.18 -17.22
N THR A 349 -13.34 2.65 -17.37
CA THR A 349 -12.98 4.09 -17.38
C THR A 349 -12.60 4.63 -18.76
N ARG A 350 -12.53 3.80 -19.82
CA ARG A 350 -12.10 4.26 -21.15
C ARG A 350 -13.04 5.28 -21.81
N ARG A 351 -14.31 5.31 -21.39
CA ARG A 351 -15.35 6.22 -21.90
C ARG A 351 -16.10 6.84 -20.72
N PHE A 352 -16.23 8.15 -20.76
CA PHE A 352 -17.05 8.87 -19.80
C PHE A 352 -18.53 8.60 -20.08
N LYS A 353 -19.27 8.14 -19.08
CA LYS A 353 -20.70 7.81 -19.18
C LYS A 353 -21.53 8.94 -18.62
N ARG A 354 -22.09 9.76 -19.51
CA ARG A 354 -22.85 10.96 -19.14
C ARG A 354 -24.10 10.68 -18.31
N ASP A 355 -24.72 9.54 -18.49
CA ASP A 355 -25.92 9.08 -17.80
C ASP A 355 -25.66 8.77 -16.31
N GLU A 356 -24.42 8.51 -15.93
CA GLU A 356 -24.01 8.32 -14.53
C GLU A 356 -23.74 9.65 -13.80
N TYR A 357 -23.84 10.79 -14.50
CA TYR A 357 -23.45 12.10 -13.97
C TYR A 357 -24.54 13.16 -14.11
N ARG A 358 -24.59 14.06 -13.14
CA ARG A 358 -25.39 15.28 -13.15
C ARG A 358 -24.52 16.47 -13.57
N PHE A 359 -24.96 17.22 -14.58
CA PHE A 359 -24.36 18.47 -15.02
C PHE A 359 -25.07 19.63 -14.32
N ILE A 360 -24.32 20.59 -13.77
CA ILE A 360 -24.80 21.65 -12.87
C ILE A 360 -24.47 23.00 -13.48
N GLY A 361 -25.46 23.90 -13.50
CA GLY A 361 -25.35 25.23 -14.08
C GLY A 361 -25.29 25.25 -15.58
N ARG A 362 -25.83 26.28 -16.18
CA ARG A 362 -25.70 26.59 -17.62
C ARG A 362 -25.25 28.02 -17.77
#